data_a1ea31412333fe4c81ceac2de00237ba
#
_entry.id   a1ea31412333fe4c81ceac2de00237ba
#
_cell.length_a   1.000
_cell.length_b   1.000
_cell.length_c   1.000
_cell.angle_alpha   90.00
_cell.angle_beta   90.00
_cell.angle_gamma   90.00
#
_symmetry.space_group_name_H-M   'P 1'
#
loop_
_entity.id
_entity.type
_entity.pdbx_description
1 polymer ?
#
loop_
_entity_poly.entity_id
_entity_poly.type
_entity_poly.pdbx_seq_one_letter_code
_entity_poly.pdbx_strand_id
1 'polypeptide(L)'
;PDFPFMLCWANHSWMAKSWNNADKGKVQGKMLMEQTYGDEQDIRDYFYEILPYFQDTRYIKEEGCPLFVIYKPLDVPHIKDYLRIWNELAKENGLNGVKIIAYTEESKFETEKIFAKGFTEMISCRMYATMHNHSQLWRYINGGIRKAFKIPKILRYKNVIREMVTNEAKDEHIIPTIMPNWDHSPRSGRWGIIWTGST
;
A
#
# COMPACT_ATOMS: atom_id res chain seq x y z
N PRO A 1 16.38 0.25 -20.63
CA PRO A 1 16.96 0.35 -19.28
C PRO A 1 16.70 -0.92 -18.51
N ASP A 2 17.75 -1.51 -17.91
CA ASP A 2 17.70 -2.79 -17.17
C ASP A 2 17.31 -2.56 -15.70
N PHE A 3 16.24 -1.82 -15.47
CA PHE A 3 15.80 -1.51 -14.12
C PHE A 3 14.95 -2.66 -13.55
N PRO A 4 15.31 -3.22 -12.38
CA PRO A 4 14.50 -4.24 -11.73
C PRO A 4 13.14 -3.71 -11.30
N PHE A 5 12.10 -4.54 -11.40
CA PHE A 5 10.74 -4.14 -11.01
C PHE A 5 9.95 -5.31 -10.44
N MET A 6 8.92 -5.00 -9.69
CA MET A 6 7.85 -5.92 -9.30
C MET A 6 6.50 -5.22 -9.41
N LEU A 7 5.42 -5.99 -9.48
CA LEU A 7 4.07 -5.47 -9.60
C LEU A 7 3.37 -5.42 -8.23
N CYS A 8 2.51 -4.42 -8.10
CA CYS A 8 1.59 -4.29 -6.97
C CYS A 8 0.18 -4.13 -7.51
N TRP A 9 -0.71 -5.03 -7.13
CA TRP A 9 -2.12 -4.93 -7.46
C TRP A 9 -2.82 -3.89 -6.57
N ALA A 10 -3.18 -2.76 -7.17
CA ALA A 10 -3.94 -1.70 -6.52
C ALA A 10 -5.44 -2.04 -6.52
N ASN A 11 -5.80 -3.10 -5.81
CA ASN A 11 -7.12 -3.72 -5.77
C ASN A 11 -8.15 -2.94 -4.94
N HIS A 12 -8.41 -1.70 -5.32
CA HIS A 12 -9.44 -0.87 -4.70
C HIS A 12 -10.21 -0.07 -5.75
N SER A 13 -11.48 0.19 -5.48
CA SER A 13 -12.33 1.00 -6.35
C SER A 13 -11.78 2.42 -6.49
N TRP A 14 -11.84 2.94 -7.70
CA TRP A 14 -11.35 4.28 -8.00
C TRP A 14 -12.45 5.31 -7.76
N MET A 15 -12.15 6.27 -6.89
CA MET A 15 -13.05 7.36 -6.54
C MET A 15 -12.52 8.67 -7.12
N ALA A 16 -13.41 9.46 -7.70
CA ALA A 16 -13.07 10.79 -8.17
C ALA A 16 -12.59 11.66 -7.01
N LYS A 17 -11.42 12.28 -7.19
CA LYS A 17 -10.88 13.29 -6.27
C LYS A 17 -10.79 14.61 -7.01
N SER A 18 -11.46 15.65 -6.51
CA SER A 18 -11.30 16.97 -7.09
C SER A 18 -10.00 17.61 -6.65
N TRP A 19 -9.22 18.06 -7.59
CA TRP A 19 -8.00 18.87 -7.40
C TRP A 19 -8.35 20.34 -7.14
N ASN A 20 -9.53 20.78 -7.60
CA ASN A 20 -10.02 22.13 -7.46
C ASN A 20 -11.01 22.23 -6.31
N ASN A 21 -10.76 23.17 -5.39
CA ASN A 21 -11.64 23.39 -4.24
C ASN A 21 -13.08 23.81 -4.65
N ALA A 22 -13.25 24.44 -5.81
CA ALA A 22 -14.55 24.82 -6.35
C ALA A 22 -15.43 23.63 -6.73
N ASP A 23 -14.80 22.48 -7.09
CA ASP A 23 -15.53 21.30 -7.55
C ASP A 23 -15.71 20.22 -6.48
N LYS A 24 -15.18 20.43 -5.27
CA LYS A 24 -15.19 19.42 -4.19
C LYS A 24 -16.55 18.82 -3.88
N GLY A 25 -17.60 19.64 -3.95
CA GLY A 25 -18.98 19.17 -3.70
C GLY A 25 -19.61 18.41 -4.85
N LYS A 26 -19.07 18.54 -6.08
CA LYS A 26 -19.68 17.99 -7.29
C LYS A 26 -19.05 16.67 -7.73
N VAL A 27 -17.77 16.47 -7.45
CA VAL A 27 -16.96 15.36 -8.02
C VAL A 27 -16.45 14.42 -6.93
N GLN A 28 -16.24 14.89 -5.71
CA GLN A 28 -15.64 14.08 -4.65
C GLN A 28 -16.59 12.97 -4.22
N GLY A 29 -16.06 11.72 -4.24
CA GLY A 29 -16.81 10.54 -3.85
C GLY A 29 -17.61 9.87 -4.98
N LYS A 30 -17.57 10.41 -6.21
CA LYS A 30 -18.11 9.68 -7.36
C LYS A 30 -17.23 8.47 -7.68
N MET A 31 -17.80 7.29 -7.72
CA MET A 31 -17.11 6.09 -8.18
C MET A 31 -16.81 6.23 -9.67
N LEU A 32 -15.55 6.02 -10.05
CA LEU A 32 -15.08 6.05 -11.43
C LEU A 32 -14.99 4.63 -12.00
N MET A 33 -14.48 3.71 -11.20
CA MET A 33 -14.35 2.30 -11.52
C MET A 33 -14.48 1.50 -10.23
N GLU A 34 -15.37 0.51 -10.25
CA GLU A 34 -15.53 -0.43 -9.14
C GLU A 34 -14.51 -1.57 -9.28
N GLN A 35 -13.83 -1.91 -8.18
CA GLN A 35 -13.07 -3.14 -8.10
C GLN A 35 -14.05 -4.29 -7.87
N THR A 36 -14.11 -5.20 -8.80
CA THR A 36 -14.84 -6.45 -8.67
C THR A 36 -13.86 -7.62 -8.58
N TYR A 37 -14.30 -8.71 -7.97
CA TYR A 37 -13.55 -9.94 -7.87
C TYR A 37 -14.41 -11.06 -8.45
N GLY A 38 -13.87 -11.77 -9.40
CA GLY A 38 -14.57 -12.84 -10.09
C GLY A 38 -14.43 -14.20 -9.42
N ASP A 39 -14.69 -15.23 -10.16
CA ASP A 39 -14.61 -16.64 -9.75
C ASP A 39 -13.17 -17.22 -9.94
N GLU A 40 -13.05 -18.54 -9.86
CA GLU A 40 -11.77 -19.23 -10.05
C GLU A 40 -11.22 -19.04 -11.48
N GLN A 41 -12.06 -18.92 -12.47
CA GLN A 41 -11.60 -18.68 -13.85
C GLN A 41 -10.97 -17.30 -13.99
N ASP A 42 -11.57 -16.28 -13.39
CA ASP A 42 -10.99 -14.93 -13.37
C ASP A 42 -9.63 -14.90 -12.65
N ILE A 43 -9.48 -15.69 -11.57
CA ILE A 43 -8.18 -15.82 -10.87
C ILE A 43 -7.11 -16.40 -11.82
N ARG A 44 -7.48 -17.42 -12.61
CA ARG A 44 -6.57 -18.04 -13.59
C ARG A 44 -6.24 -17.09 -14.74
N ASP A 45 -7.24 -16.44 -15.29
CA ASP A 45 -7.08 -15.50 -16.41
C ASP A 45 -6.17 -14.34 -15.98
N TYR A 46 -6.38 -13.79 -14.78
CA TYR A 46 -5.53 -12.74 -14.25
C TYR A 46 -4.06 -13.21 -14.06
N PHE A 47 -3.85 -14.45 -13.62
CA PHE A 47 -2.49 -15.00 -13.56
C PHE A 47 -1.83 -15.00 -14.93
N TYR A 48 -2.52 -15.44 -15.98
CA TYR A 48 -1.95 -15.50 -17.34
C TYR A 48 -1.70 -14.10 -17.94
N GLU A 49 -2.47 -13.09 -17.55
CA GLU A 49 -2.16 -11.71 -17.90
C GLU A 49 -0.86 -11.21 -17.24
N ILE A 50 -0.57 -11.67 -16.04
CA ILE A 50 0.62 -11.27 -15.28
C ILE A 50 1.85 -12.13 -15.61
N LEU A 51 1.67 -13.37 -16.05
CA LEU A 51 2.75 -14.32 -16.31
C LEU A 51 3.87 -13.79 -17.21
N PRO A 52 3.63 -13.05 -18.32
CA PRO A 52 4.69 -12.48 -19.13
C PRO A 52 5.64 -11.57 -18.36
N TYR A 53 5.12 -10.83 -17.36
CA TYR A 53 5.94 -10.00 -16.48
C TYR A 53 6.78 -10.86 -15.53
N PHE A 54 6.21 -11.91 -14.96
CA PHE A 54 6.94 -12.85 -14.09
C PHE A 54 8.10 -13.52 -14.82
N GLN A 55 7.99 -13.72 -16.12
CA GLN A 55 9.04 -14.32 -16.97
C GLN A 55 10.10 -13.31 -17.41
N ASP A 56 9.88 -12.00 -17.27
CA ASP A 56 10.88 -10.97 -17.58
C ASP A 56 12.11 -11.14 -16.68
N THR A 57 13.31 -11.05 -17.27
CA THR A 57 14.59 -11.21 -16.57
C THR A 57 14.87 -10.13 -15.53
N ARG A 58 14.22 -8.98 -15.66
CA ARG A 58 14.31 -7.85 -14.72
C ARG A 58 13.32 -7.96 -13.57
N TYR A 59 12.37 -8.90 -13.65
CA TYR A 59 11.38 -9.04 -12.58
C TYR A 59 12.05 -9.55 -11.29
N ILE A 60 11.78 -8.89 -10.17
CA ILE A 60 12.35 -9.24 -8.88
C ILE A 60 11.80 -10.59 -8.43
N LYS A 61 12.71 -11.53 -8.20
CA LYS A 61 12.41 -12.89 -7.73
C LYS A 61 13.25 -13.20 -6.51
N GLU A 62 12.68 -13.97 -5.60
CA GLU A 62 13.38 -14.55 -4.47
C GLU A 62 13.27 -16.07 -4.56
N GLU A 63 14.40 -16.76 -4.53
CA GLU A 63 14.48 -18.22 -4.70
C GLU A 63 13.74 -18.75 -5.95
N GLY A 64 13.72 -17.96 -7.03
CA GLY A 64 13.01 -18.28 -8.26
C GLY A 64 11.49 -18.02 -8.24
N CYS A 65 10.95 -17.49 -7.14
CA CYS A 65 9.58 -17.07 -7.01
C CYS A 65 9.44 -15.55 -7.30
N PRO A 66 8.68 -15.12 -8.31
CA PRO A 66 8.39 -13.71 -8.50
C PRO A 66 7.63 -13.13 -7.30
N LEU A 67 8.00 -11.90 -6.91
CA LEU A 67 7.35 -11.19 -5.83
C LEU A 67 6.13 -10.42 -6.37
N PHE A 68 4.97 -10.58 -5.75
CA PHE A 68 3.76 -9.85 -6.14
C PHE A 68 3.07 -9.26 -4.92
N VAL A 69 2.74 -7.98 -4.96
CA VAL A 69 2.14 -7.28 -3.81
C VAL A 69 0.64 -7.09 -4.02
N ILE A 70 -0.16 -7.36 -3.00
CA ILE A 70 -1.58 -7.01 -2.95
C ILE A 70 -1.78 -5.83 -1.99
N TYR A 71 -2.30 -4.70 -2.51
CA TYR A 71 -2.41 -3.44 -1.76
C TYR A 71 -3.50 -3.47 -0.68
N LYS A 72 -4.64 -4.13 -0.94
CA LYS A 72 -5.74 -4.31 0.02
C LYS A 72 -6.03 -5.81 0.21
N PRO A 73 -5.15 -6.54 0.90
CA PRO A 73 -5.22 -8.00 0.97
C PRO A 73 -6.46 -8.51 1.69
N LEU A 74 -7.00 -7.75 2.64
CA LEU A 74 -8.20 -8.13 3.40
C LEU A 74 -9.49 -7.94 2.62
N ASP A 75 -9.48 -7.13 1.56
CA ASP A 75 -10.64 -6.86 0.72
C ASP A 75 -10.84 -7.95 -0.36
N VAL A 76 -9.82 -8.79 -0.61
CA VAL A 76 -9.91 -9.88 -1.61
C VAL A 76 -10.74 -11.03 -1.03
N PRO A 77 -11.92 -11.32 -1.58
CA PRO A 77 -12.67 -12.52 -1.23
C PRO A 77 -11.87 -13.75 -1.69
N HIS A 78 -12.02 -14.87 -0.98
CA HIS A 78 -11.37 -16.13 -1.37
C HIS A 78 -9.85 -16.03 -1.60
N ILE A 79 -9.15 -15.14 -0.87
CA ILE A 79 -7.70 -14.90 -1.04
C ILE A 79 -6.89 -16.19 -1.00
N LYS A 80 -7.32 -17.20 -0.22
CA LYS A 80 -6.64 -18.51 -0.16
C LYS A 80 -6.63 -19.23 -1.50
N ASP A 81 -7.66 -19.04 -2.33
CA ASP A 81 -7.71 -19.60 -3.67
C ASP A 81 -6.72 -18.89 -4.59
N TYR A 82 -6.59 -17.57 -4.50
CA TYR A 82 -5.53 -16.83 -5.21
C TYR A 82 -4.14 -17.37 -4.86
N LEU A 83 -3.84 -17.52 -3.55
CA LEU A 83 -2.55 -18.01 -3.08
C LEU A 83 -2.26 -19.42 -3.61
N ARG A 84 -3.24 -20.31 -3.59
CA ARG A 84 -3.12 -21.69 -4.04
C ARG A 84 -2.99 -21.77 -5.57
N ILE A 85 -3.95 -21.21 -6.31
CA ILE A 85 -4.04 -21.31 -7.77
C ILE A 85 -2.82 -20.68 -8.43
N TRP A 86 -2.40 -19.51 -7.98
CA TRP A 86 -1.23 -18.84 -8.56
C TRP A 86 0.06 -19.60 -8.31
N ASN A 87 0.20 -20.27 -7.16
CA ASN A 87 1.36 -21.14 -6.91
C ASN A 87 1.35 -22.41 -7.77
N GLU A 88 0.18 -23.00 -8.00
CA GLU A 88 0.02 -24.16 -8.91
C GLU A 88 0.38 -23.76 -10.35
N LEU A 89 -0.25 -22.70 -10.88
CA LEU A 89 -0.02 -22.21 -12.23
C LEU A 89 1.43 -21.75 -12.45
N ALA A 90 2.05 -21.12 -11.47
CA ALA A 90 3.44 -20.71 -11.57
C ALA A 90 4.38 -21.91 -11.79
N LYS A 91 4.17 -22.98 -11.01
CA LYS A 91 4.95 -24.23 -11.15
C LYS A 91 4.72 -24.92 -12.51
N GLU A 92 3.48 -24.94 -12.98
CA GLU A 92 3.12 -25.44 -14.31
C GLU A 92 3.81 -24.66 -15.44
N ASN A 93 4.12 -23.38 -15.22
CA ASN A 93 4.78 -22.49 -16.17
C ASN A 93 6.28 -22.28 -15.92
N GLY A 94 6.92 -23.18 -15.17
CA GLY A 94 8.37 -23.22 -15.00
C GLY A 94 8.96 -22.25 -13.97
N LEU A 95 8.11 -21.71 -13.07
CA LEU A 95 8.51 -20.92 -11.91
C LEU A 95 8.52 -21.80 -10.64
N ASN A 96 9.21 -21.37 -9.59
CA ASN A 96 9.21 -22.10 -8.31
C ASN A 96 7.93 -21.88 -7.47
N GLY A 97 7.05 -21.00 -7.92
CA GLY A 97 5.85 -20.52 -7.26
C GLY A 97 5.73 -19.02 -7.43
N VAL A 98 4.81 -18.39 -6.70
CA VAL A 98 4.69 -16.91 -6.58
C VAL A 98 4.71 -16.55 -5.11
N LYS A 99 5.55 -15.60 -4.73
CA LYS A 99 5.58 -15.04 -3.38
C LYS A 99 4.64 -13.84 -3.32
N ILE A 100 3.41 -14.06 -2.83
CA ILE A 100 2.39 -13.02 -2.73
C ILE A 100 2.51 -12.34 -1.37
N ILE A 101 2.82 -11.04 -1.38
CA ILE A 101 3.09 -10.22 -0.21
C ILE A 101 1.89 -9.32 0.04
N ALA A 102 1.39 -9.31 1.27
CA ALA A 102 0.34 -8.38 1.69
C ALA A 102 0.91 -6.98 1.94
N TYR A 103 0.14 -5.93 1.64
CA TYR A 103 0.49 -4.57 2.03
C TYR A 103 -0.54 -4.06 3.03
N THR A 104 -0.09 -3.35 4.07
CA THR A 104 -0.98 -2.66 5.02
C THR A 104 -0.43 -1.32 5.46
N GLU A 105 -1.32 -0.38 5.70
CA GLU A 105 -1.04 0.91 6.33
C GLU A 105 -1.39 0.90 7.82
N GLU A 106 -2.05 -0.16 8.29
CA GLU A 106 -2.58 -0.31 9.66
C GLU A 106 -2.07 -1.60 10.33
N SER A 107 -0.76 -1.87 10.26
CA SER A 107 -0.16 -3.12 10.77
C SER A 107 -0.61 -3.48 12.19
N LYS A 108 -0.72 -2.50 13.08
CA LYS A 108 -1.18 -2.71 14.46
C LYS A 108 -2.51 -3.46 14.59
N PHE A 109 -3.39 -3.34 13.59
CA PHE A 109 -4.75 -3.91 13.62
C PHE A 109 -4.96 -5.04 12.62
N GLU A 110 -4.08 -5.15 11.63
CA GLU A 110 -4.28 -6.02 10.48
C GLU A 110 -3.31 -7.20 10.41
N THR A 111 -2.16 -7.15 11.10
CA THR A 111 -1.12 -8.18 11.04
C THR A 111 -1.68 -9.59 11.28
N GLU A 112 -2.37 -9.82 12.40
CA GLU A 112 -2.93 -11.14 12.71
C GLU A 112 -3.96 -11.59 11.68
N LYS A 113 -4.79 -10.67 11.18
CA LYS A 113 -5.81 -10.98 10.16
C LYS A 113 -5.18 -11.35 8.83
N ILE A 114 -4.11 -10.67 8.43
CA ILE A 114 -3.37 -10.93 7.19
C ILE A 114 -2.76 -12.33 7.25
N PHE A 115 -2.04 -12.66 8.30
CA PHE A 115 -1.44 -13.99 8.44
C PHE A 115 -2.50 -15.10 8.57
N ALA A 116 -3.63 -14.85 9.23
CA ALA A 116 -4.75 -15.79 9.29
C ALA A 116 -5.39 -16.07 7.90
N LYS A 117 -5.22 -15.15 6.94
CA LYS A 117 -5.64 -15.34 5.56
C LYS A 117 -4.66 -16.20 4.73
N GLY A 118 -3.47 -16.52 5.26
CA GLY A 118 -2.49 -17.41 4.63
C GLY A 118 -1.31 -16.69 3.97
N PHE A 119 -1.17 -15.40 4.14
CA PHE A 119 0.06 -14.70 3.75
C PHE A 119 1.22 -15.11 4.65
N THR A 120 2.41 -15.23 4.09
CA THR A 120 3.64 -15.53 4.80
C THR A 120 4.46 -14.29 5.11
N GLU A 121 4.23 -13.22 4.36
CA GLU A 121 4.94 -11.94 4.52
C GLU A 121 4.01 -10.77 4.27
N MET A 122 4.35 -9.64 4.88
CA MET A 122 3.62 -8.40 4.64
C MET A 122 4.55 -7.18 4.65
N ILE A 123 4.20 -6.19 3.82
CA ILE A 123 4.80 -4.85 3.85
C ILE A 123 4.00 -4.01 4.83
N SER A 124 4.67 -3.52 5.87
CA SER A 124 4.09 -2.60 6.85
C SER A 124 4.46 -1.16 6.51
N CYS A 125 3.46 -0.38 6.05
CA CYS A 125 3.61 1.05 5.80
C CYS A 125 2.99 1.84 6.95
N ARG A 126 3.81 2.36 7.84
CA ARG A 126 3.36 3.09 9.04
C ARG A 126 3.21 4.60 8.82
N MET A 127 3.00 5.03 7.58
CA MET A 127 2.85 6.46 7.26
C MET A 127 1.77 7.14 8.10
N TYR A 128 0.61 6.52 8.27
CA TYR A 128 -0.48 7.09 9.05
C TYR A 128 -0.24 7.07 10.56
N ALA A 129 0.51 6.11 11.09
CA ALA A 129 0.89 6.10 12.51
C ALA A 129 1.66 7.37 12.90
N THR A 130 2.51 7.87 12.00
CA THR A 130 3.26 9.12 12.21
C THR A 130 2.37 10.36 12.34
N MET A 131 1.14 10.30 11.82
CA MET A 131 0.22 11.43 11.84
C MET A 131 -0.56 11.57 13.14
N HIS A 132 -0.65 10.50 13.92
CA HIS A 132 -1.53 10.43 15.10
C HIS A 132 -0.79 10.54 16.44
N ASN A 133 0.53 10.60 16.43
CA ASN A 133 1.36 10.55 17.66
C ASN A 133 1.52 11.88 18.40
N HIS A 134 0.46 12.69 18.47
CA HIS A 134 0.42 13.93 19.24
C HIS A 134 -0.74 13.97 20.21
N SER A 135 -0.57 14.65 21.36
CA SER A 135 -1.65 14.85 22.33
C SER A 135 -2.88 15.49 21.67
N GLN A 136 -4.07 15.12 22.15
CA GLN A 136 -5.32 15.62 21.59
C GLN A 136 -5.38 17.16 21.61
N LEU A 137 -4.94 17.77 22.69
CA LEU A 137 -4.90 19.24 22.85
C LEU A 137 -4.03 19.90 21.78
N TRP A 138 -2.84 19.36 21.54
CA TRP A 138 -1.93 19.88 20.52
C TRP A 138 -2.49 19.73 19.11
N ARG A 139 -3.22 18.64 18.85
CA ARG A 139 -3.95 18.42 17.58
C ARG A 139 -5.04 19.47 17.35
N TYR A 140 -5.80 19.84 18.38
CA TYR A 140 -6.83 20.87 18.29
C TYR A 140 -6.24 22.25 18.01
N ILE A 141 -5.23 22.68 18.77
CA ILE A 141 -4.59 23.99 18.61
C ILE A 141 -3.96 24.09 17.21
N ASN A 142 -3.16 23.12 16.84
CA ASN A 142 -2.49 23.10 15.52
C ASN A 142 -3.50 22.97 14.38
N GLY A 143 -4.57 22.22 14.57
CA GLY A 143 -5.66 22.12 13.61
C GLY A 143 -6.40 23.45 13.40
N GLY A 144 -6.63 24.20 14.45
CA GLY A 144 -7.24 25.55 14.39
C GLY A 144 -6.36 26.55 13.63
N ILE A 145 -5.07 26.61 13.98
CA ILE A 145 -4.08 27.47 13.31
C ILE A 145 -4.01 27.13 11.81
N ARG A 146 -3.85 25.85 11.47
CA ARG A 146 -3.78 25.41 10.08
C ARG A 146 -5.03 25.73 9.28
N LYS A 147 -6.22 25.63 9.89
CA LYS A 147 -7.49 25.97 9.26
C LYS A 147 -7.57 27.47 8.98
N ALA A 148 -7.15 28.30 9.94
CA ALA A 148 -7.15 29.78 9.82
C ALA A 148 -6.19 30.25 8.72
N PHE A 149 -4.97 29.72 8.71
CA PHE A 149 -3.94 30.13 7.75
C PHE A 149 -3.90 29.31 6.46
N LYS A 150 -4.79 28.32 6.30
CA LYS A 150 -4.89 27.46 5.11
C LYS A 150 -3.57 26.74 4.74
N ILE A 151 -2.76 26.38 5.73
CA ILE A 151 -1.47 25.72 5.54
C ILE A 151 -1.56 24.20 5.71
N PRO A 152 -0.75 23.39 4.98
CA PRO A 152 -0.67 21.94 5.14
C PRO A 152 -0.07 21.54 6.50
N LYS A 153 -0.18 20.25 6.85
CA LYS A 153 0.47 19.70 8.04
C LYS A 153 1.95 19.50 7.77
N ILE A 154 2.81 20.17 8.53
CA ILE A 154 4.26 20.05 8.42
C ILE A 154 4.75 19.16 9.56
N LEU A 155 5.52 18.12 9.22
CA LEU A 155 6.14 17.20 10.16
C LEU A 155 7.66 17.19 9.93
N ARG A 156 8.43 17.11 11.02
CA ARG A 156 9.88 16.94 10.91
C ARG A 156 10.21 15.48 10.64
N TYR A 157 10.99 15.21 9.60
CA TYR A 157 11.36 13.86 9.17
C TYR A 157 11.92 13.00 10.32
N LYS A 158 12.79 13.56 11.17
CA LYS A 158 13.36 12.85 12.32
C LYS A 158 12.31 12.28 13.29
N ASN A 159 11.12 12.87 13.35
CA ASN A 159 10.04 12.37 14.19
C ASN A 159 9.23 11.30 13.44
N VAL A 160 9.12 11.46 12.14
CA VAL A 160 8.42 10.52 11.25
C VAL A 160 9.15 9.19 11.20
N ILE A 161 10.46 9.19 10.95
CA ILE A 161 11.25 7.97 10.79
C ILE A 161 11.24 7.08 12.05
N ARG A 162 11.13 7.68 13.24
CA ARG A 162 11.04 6.92 14.51
C ARG A 162 9.77 6.07 14.60
N GLU A 163 8.70 6.50 13.93
CA GLU A 163 7.43 5.78 13.91
C GLU A 163 7.36 4.77 12.75
N MET A 164 8.21 4.91 11.74
CA MET A 164 8.26 3.99 10.60
C MET A 164 8.97 2.69 10.95
N VAL A 165 10.08 2.78 11.68
CA VAL A 165 10.88 1.62 12.06
C VAL A 165 10.61 1.31 13.53
N THR A 166 9.79 0.33 13.80
CA THR A 166 9.42 -0.11 15.16
C THR A 166 9.94 -1.52 15.42
N ASN A 167 9.61 -2.07 16.60
CA ASN A 167 9.97 -3.46 16.92
C ASN A 167 9.36 -4.49 15.97
N GLU A 168 8.27 -4.16 15.27
CA GLU A 168 7.69 -5.02 14.23
C GLU A 168 8.70 -5.29 13.09
N ALA A 169 9.58 -4.33 12.80
CA ALA A 169 10.62 -4.50 11.78
C ALA A 169 11.71 -5.55 12.14
N LYS A 170 11.65 -6.14 13.33
CA LYS A 170 12.51 -7.27 13.74
C LYS A 170 11.91 -8.62 13.40
N ASP A 171 10.64 -8.67 13.04
CA ASP A 171 9.98 -9.85 12.57
C ASP A 171 10.37 -10.07 11.10
N GLU A 172 10.93 -11.23 10.78
CA GLU A 172 11.40 -11.59 9.43
C GLU A 172 10.26 -11.67 8.41
N HIS A 173 9.00 -11.80 8.88
CA HIS A 173 7.81 -11.82 8.03
C HIS A 173 7.26 -10.42 7.73
N ILE A 174 7.84 -9.38 8.33
CA ILE A 174 7.39 -7.99 8.19
C ILE A 174 8.44 -7.13 7.50
N ILE A 175 8.11 -6.68 6.30
CA ILE A 175 8.97 -5.80 5.51
C ILE A 175 8.63 -4.34 5.85
N PRO A 176 9.52 -3.61 6.54
CA PRO A 176 9.27 -2.21 6.89
C PRO A 176 9.36 -1.30 5.67
N THR A 177 8.52 -0.28 5.61
CA THR A 177 8.60 0.75 4.58
C THR A 177 9.32 1.98 5.10
N ILE A 178 10.31 2.45 4.35
CA ILE A 178 11.00 3.71 4.60
C ILE A 178 10.69 4.67 3.45
N MET A 179 10.14 5.83 3.80
CA MET A 179 9.92 6.92 2.84
C MET A 179 10.86 8.07 3.17
N PRO A 180 11.81 8.40 2.29
CA PRO A 180 12.83 9.42 2.57
C PRO A 180 12.26 10.84 2.53
N ASN A 181 11.17 11.06 1.82
CA ASN A 181 10.51 12.36 1.70
C ASN A 181 9.03 12.19 1.35
N TRP A 182 8.21 13.15 1.76
CA TRP A 182 6.79 13.17 1.43
C TRP A 182 6.24 14.58 1.32
N ASP A 183 5.65 14.91 0.19
CA ASP A 183 4.86 16.12 0.02
C ASP A 183 3.55 15.78 -0.71
N HIS A 184 2.45 15.82 0.02
CA HIS A 184 1.11 15.58 -0.51
C HIS A 184 0.35 16.89 -0.79
N SER A 185 1.00 18.04 -0.59
CA SER A 185 0.35 19.34 -0.78
C SER A 185 -0.06 19.63 -2.23
N PRO A 186 0.68 19.19 -3.27
CA PRO A 186 0.24 19.38 -4.65
C PRO A 186 -1.12 18.74 -4.95
N ARG A 187 -1.41 17.60 -4.30
CA ARG A 187 -2.66 16.86 -4.47
C ARG A 187 -3.78 17.32 -3.54
N SER A 188 -3.46 17.73 -2.33
CA SER A 188 -4.43 17.98 -1.26
C SER A 188 -4.47 19.42 -0.73
N GLY A 189 -3.61 20.30 -1.26
CA GLY A 189 -3.52 21.69 -0.83
C GLY A 189 -3.31 21.79 0.69
N ARG A 190 -4.11 22.63 1.33
CA ARG A 190 -4.08 22.83 2.80
C ARG A 190 -4.34 21.57 3.64
N TRP A 191 -4.88 20.54 3.06
CA TRP A 191 -5.12 19.24 3.70
C TRP A 191 -3.95 18.26 3.53
N GLY A 192 -2.96 18.67 2.74
CA GLY A 192 -1.74 17.89 2.52
C GLY A 192 -0.88 17.78 3.76
N ILE A 193 0.12 16.92 3.66
CA ILE A 193 1.14 16.68 4.66
C ILE A 193 2.49 16.82 3.98
N ILE A 194 3.39 17.54 4.62
CA ILE A 194 4.75 17.78 4.13
C ILE A 194 5.72 17.31 5.21
N TRP A 195 6.71 16.53 4.82
CA TRP A 195 7.84 16.19 5.68
C TRP A 195 9.03 17.08 5.34
N THR A 196 9.67 17.62 6.37
CA THR A 196 10.78 18.55 6.22
C THR A 196 12.02 18.09 6.99
N GLY A 197 13.21 18.46 6.49
CA GLY A 197 14.47 18.12 7.15
C GLY A 197 14.84 16.65 7.01
N SER A 198 14.65 16.10 5.81
CA SER A 198 15.11 14.76 5.41
C SER A 198 16.54 14.75 4.87
N THR A 199 17.14 15.93 4.70
CA THR A 199 18.54 16.15 4.27
C THR A 199 19.34 16.68 5.42
#